data_1e24d9718b256f6cb9e85b6029f5bf0d
#
_entry.id   1e24d9718b256f6cb9e85b6029f5bf0d
#
_cell.length_a   1.000
_cell.length_b   1.000
_cell.length_c   1.000
_cell.angle_alpha   90.00
_cell.angle_beta   90.00
_cell.angle_gamma   90.00
#
_symmetry.space_group_name_H-M   'P 1'
#
loop_
_entity.id
_entity.type
_entity.pdbx_description
1 polymer ?
#
loop_
_entity_poly.entity_id
_entity_poly.type
_entity_poly.pdbx_seq_one_letter_code
_entity_poly.pdbx_strand_id
1 'polypeptide(L)'
;MRCRGALAAVIAVAVMIAGAGCSSRDSGSTVLRIGVSATIDSLNPFVSSSDYSSVVFEYVYPHLTEYDTKDMSLRPSFATSWKTSPDGLVWTFDTAENATWSDGKPLTAKDAAFTLNTIGKFRDGAAGKLAGFMQGLTSATADGDNRLTLTYSAPVSNVLAQMTQLPILPEHIWSQYASGDGKELTTFANEAPMVSGGPFRLTEYRKDQLALFDRNPAWWGTAKPTISGFGLQIFANSDAMVTALRTGQVDMIGESTPATTVPSLKDAGMVVDTAPGTGYYELIINTNPKKKNHPELLNPEVRKAFEYAMNRSEMVSTAWLGMATPGSTIVAPATGFHDSSIQGLPFDLGQTNAILDGLGFRRGADGIRVADGVPMSYDVIFPTEINGAGDRMFQTMQNALRGAGINLVMRKMDTDAASAAIMGPDNTYDDFDIAMWDWIPPVDPDFQLSVLTCAQWGNNNDSGYCSPEYDKLYAAQGIARTREERQQIVNQMQQLAFTDRPYIVLVYQNVIEAHSPTWTGFLLSPLVGSVNNLSTQTLMQVRPA
;
A
#
# COMPACT_ATOMS: atom_id res chain seq x y z
N MET A 1 0.78 -7.56 66.72
CA MET A 1 -0.32 -8.41 66.23
C MET A 1 -0.15 -8.52 64.72
N ARG A 2 -0.24 -9.69 64.18
CA ARG A 2 0.30 -10.22 62.92
C ARG A 2 -0.29 -9.60 61.66
N CYS A 3 0.56 -9.03 60.79
CA CYS A 3 0.25 -8.77 59.38
C CYS A 3 0.57 -10.01 58.56
N ARG A 4 -0.38 -10.50 57.79
CA ARG A 4 -0.19 -11.53 56.77
C ARG A 4 -0.23 -10.85 55.40
N GLY A 5 0.90 -10.88 54.69
CA GLY A 5 1.00 -10.48 53.30
C GLY A 5 0.40 -11.55 52.38
N ALA A 6 -0.35 -11.09 51.37
CA ALA A 6 -0.80 -11.90 50.26
C ALA A 6 0.16 -11.71 49.08
N LEU A 7 0.90 -12.77 48.74
CA LEU A 7 1.66 -12.87 47.48
C LEU A 7 0.66 -13.17 46.36
N ALA A 8 0.55 -12.29 45.39
CA ALA A 8 -0.11 -12.55 44.11
C ALA A 8 0.85 -13.34 43.24
N ALA A 9 0.57 -14.60 43.01
CA ALA A 9 1.29 -15.44 42.04
C ALA A 9 0.73 -15.15 40.64
N VAL A 10 1.58 -14.56 39.77
CA VAL A 10 1.33 -14.48 38.33
C VAL A 10 1.61 -15.86 37.76
N ILE A 11 0.57 -16.58 37.38
CA ILE A 11 0.68 -17.85 36.64
C ILE A 11 0.86 -17.51 35.18
N ALA A 12 2.11 -17.62 34.71
CA ALA A 12 2.41 -17.68 33.27
C ALA A 12 2.01 -19.08 32.76
N VAL A 13 0.91 -19.16 32.04
CA VAL A 13 0.52 -20.39 31.32
C VAL A 13 1.38 -20.49 30.07
N ALA A 14 2.53 -21.14 30.19
CA ALA A 14 3.27 -21.65 29.04
C ALA A 14 2.53 -22.91 28.54
N VAL A 15 1.83 -22.79 27.42
CA VAL A 15 1.30 -23.96 26.72
C VAL A 15 2.48 -24.67 26.08
N MET A 16 3.07 -25.62 26.82
CA MET A 16 3.97 -26.62 26.26
C MET A 16 3.14 -27.62 25.47
N ILE A 17 3.23 -27.59 24.15
CA ILE A 17 2.90 -28.74 23.32
C ILE A 17 4.09 -29.69 23.42
N ALA A 18 4.15 -30.47 24.50
CA ALA A 18 5.03 -31.62 24.62
C ALA A 18 4.30 -32.82 24.01
N GLY A 19 4.43 -33.00 22.72
CA GLY A 19 4.08 -34.25 22.06
C GLY A 19 5.17 -35.28 22.32
N ALA A 20 4.99 -36.16 23.32
CA ALA A 20 5.71 -37.41 23.41
C ALA A 20 5.16 -38.35 22.32
N GLY A 21 5.98 -38.66 21.33
CA GLY A 21 5.63 -39.60 20.29
C GLY A 21 6.79 -39.76 19.32
N CYS A 22 7.75 -40.64 19.63
CA CYS A 22 8.56 -41.25 18.59
C CYS A 22 7.65 -42.10 17.71
N SER A 23 7.20 -41.56 16.58
CA SER A 23 6.69 -42.37 15.48
C SER A 23 6.91 -41.56 14.19
N SER A 24 7.62 -42.21 13.25
CA SER A 24 7.68 -41.93 11.81
C SER A 24 7.42 -40.47 11.41
N ARG A 25 8.48 -39.78 10.94
CA ARG A 25 8.32 -38.57 10.12
C ARG A 25 7.23 -38.84 9.09
N ASP A 26 6.05 -38.33 9.35
CA ASP A 26 5.01 -38.19 8.34
C ASP A 26 5.55 -37.18 7.33
N SER A 27 5.96 -37.65 6.17
CA SER A 27 6.57 -36.87 5.08
C SER A 27 5.53 -36.02 4.35
N GLY A 28 4.66 -35.28 5.08
CA GLY A 28 3.50 -34.69 4.44
C GLY A 28 3.06 -33.29 4.88
N SER A 29 3.35 -32.84 6.09
CA SER A 29 2.81 -31.55 6.55
C SER A 29 3.90 -30.48 6.62
N THR A 30 3.92 -29.59 5.62
CA THR A 30 4.81 -28.42 5.57
C THR A 30 3.97 -27.15 5.74
N VAL A 31 3.86 -26.64 6.97
CA VAL A 31 3.14 -25.40 7.29
C VAL A 31 4.13 -24.28 7.51
N LEU A 32 4.05 -23.21 6.73
CA LEU A 32 4.86 -22.01 6.88
C LEU A 32 4.27 -21.12 7.98
N ARG A 33 5.09 -20.71 8.94
CA ARG A 33 4.69 -19.80 10.04
C ARG A 33 5.14 -18.39 9.72
N ILE A 34 4.18 -17.46 9.60
CA ILE A 34 4.40 -16.08 9.16
C ILE A 34 4.04 -15.15 10.29
N GLY A 35 4.97 -14.29 10.71
CA GLY A 35 4.71 -13.22 11.69
C GLY A 35 4.20 -11.97 11.00
N VAL A 36 3.15 -11.36 11.55
CA VAL A 36 2.56 -10.10 11.09
C VAL A 36 2.22 -9.21 12.29
N SER A 37 2.22 -7.88 12.14
CA SER A 37 1.87 -6.96 13.25
C SER A 37 0.49 -6.35 13.11
N ALA A 38 -0.11 -6.36 11.92
CA ALA A 38 -1.43 -5.81 11.70
C ALA A 38 -2.53 -6.87 11.93
N THR A 39 -3.68 -6.40 12.39
CA THR A 39 -4.83 -7.26 12.72
C THR A 39 -5.67 -7.58 11.49
N ILE A 40 -6.35 -8.73 11.52
CA ILE A 40 -7.44 -9.06 10.62
C ILE A 40 -8.71 -8.53 11.28
N ASP A 41 -9.24 -7.41 10.82
CA ASP A 41 -10.38 -6.73 11.44
C ASP A 41 -11.71 -7.42 11.15
N SER A 42 -11.84 -8.03 9.98
CA SER A 42 -13.04 -8.75 9.55
C SER A 42 -12.71 -9.82 8.51
N LEU A 43 -13.48 -10.91 8.52
CA LEU A 43 -13.51 -11.92 7.45
C LEU A 43 -14.57 -11.61 6.38
N ASN A 44 -15.22 -10.46 6.47
CA ASN A 44 -16.25 -10.01 5.53
C ASN A 44 -15.72 -8.88 4.65
N PRO A 45 -15.61 -9.08 3.30
CA PRO A 45 -15.06 -8.08 2.39
C PRO A 45 -15.83 -6.75 2.35
N PHE A 46 -17.12 -6.75 2.71
CA PHE A 46 -17.94 -5.53 2.69
C PHE A 46 -17.66 -4.57 3.85
N VAL A 47 -17.06 -5.04 4.94
CA VAL A 47 -16.81 -4.21 6.14
C VAL A 47 -15.34 -4.08 6.50
N SER A 48 -14.51 -4.99 6.01
CA SER A 48 -13.07 -4.97 6.29
C SER A 48 -12.39 -3.70 5.80
N SER A 49 -11.41 -3.23 6.57
CA SER A 49 -10.52 -2.11 6.23
C SER A 49 -9.05 -2.44 6.43
N SER A 50 -8.73 -3.61 6.97
CA SER A 50 -7.36 -4.06 7.21
C SER A 50 -6.73 -4.66 5.94
N ASP A 51 -5.47 -4.34 5.69
CA ASP A 51 -4.68 -4.96 4.62
C ASP A 51 -4.56 -6.47 4.80
N TYR A 52 -4.43 -6.96 6.05
CA TYR A 52 -4.36 -8.40 6.30
C TYR A 52 -5.68 -9.13 6.15
N SER A 53 -6.81 -8.46 6.29
CA SER A 53 -8.09 -9.04 5.84
C SER A 53 -8.11 -9.19 4.31
N SER A 54 -7.58 -8.21 3.59
CA SER A 54 -7.42 -8.29 2.12
C SER A 54 -6.47 -9.41 1.71
N VAL A 55 -5.39 -9.66 2.47
CA VAL A 55 -4.51 -10.84 2.30
C VAL A 55 -5.28 -12.15 2.48
N VAL A 56 -6.16 -12.24 3.50
CA VAL A 56 -7.03 -13.42 3.66
C VAL A 56 -7.90 -13.62 2.42
N PHE A 57 -8.51 -12.55 1.92
CA PHE A 57 -9.39 -12.64 0.74
C PHE A 57 -8.63 -13.05 -0.51
N GLU A 58 -7.40 -12.57 -0.71
CA GLU A 58 -6.55 -12.94 -1.85
C GLU A 58 -6.31 -14.45 -1.91
N TYR A 59 -6.01 -15.09 -0.78
CA TYR A 59 -5.71 -16.53 -0.78
C TYR A 59 -6.97 -17.40 -0.75
N VAL A 60 -8.12 -16.88 -0.32
CA VAL A 60 -9.37 -17.61 -0.17
C VAL A 60 -10.31 -17.43 -1.37
N TYR A 61 -10.39 -16.22 -1.91
CA TYR A 61 -11.29 -15.90 -3.01
C TYR A 61 -10.54 -15.66 -4.32
N PRO A 62 -11.08 -16.12 -5.46
CA PRO A 62 -10.47 -15.79 -6.74
C PRO A 62 -10.72 -14.32 -7.11
N HIS A 63 -9.79 -13.75 -7.88
CA HIS A 63 -9.91 -12.45 -8.54
C HIS A 63 -9.93 -12.66 -10.05
N LEU A 64 -10.50 -11.74 -10.82
CA LEU A 64 -10.48 -11.87 -12.30
C LEU A 64 -9.06 -11.78 -12.83
N THR A 65 -8.28 -10.85 -12.31
CA THR A 65 -6.88 -10.60 -12.68
C THR A 65 -6.02 -10.56 -11.43
N GLU A 66 -4.71 -10.72 -11.59
CA GLU A 66 -3.71 -10.53 -10.54
C GLU A 66 -2.47 -9.85 -11.12
N TYR A 67 -1.54 -9.41 -10.26
CA TYR A 67 -0.25 -8.88 -10.71
C TYR A 67 0.80 -9.99 -10.82
N ASP A 68 1.66 -9.90 -11.83
CA ASP A 68 2.84 -10.74 -11.93
C ASP A 68 3.88 -10.34 -10.88
N THR A 69 4.48 -11.31 -10.20
CA THR A 69 5.42 -11.07 -9.10
C THR A 69 6.78 -10.53 -9.55
N LYS A 70 7.08 -10.53 -10.85
CA LYS A 70 8.39 -10.07 -11.36
C LYS A 70 8.40 -8.62 -11.74
N ASP A 71 7.36 -8.18 -12.45
CA ASP A 71 7.32 -6.87 -13.09
C ASP A 71 6.04 -6.09 -12.81
N MET A 72 5.15 -6.64 -11.97
CA MET A 72 3.87 -6.06 -11.63
C MET A 72 2.99 -5.76 -12.85
N SER A 73 3.17 -6.48 -13.94
CA SER A 73 2.23 -6.47 -15.06
C SER A 73 0.94 -7.21 -14.68
N LEU A 74 -0.18 -6.75 -15.25
CA LEU A 74 -1.46 -7.42 -15.05
C LEU A 74 -1.52 -8.72 -15.84
N ARG A 75 -1.96 -9.79 -15.21
CA ARG A 75 -2.02 -11.14 -15.77
C ARG A 75 -3.35 -11.83 -15.48
N PRO A 76 -3.69 -12.89 -16.24
CA PRO A 76 -4.81 -13.77 -15.96
C PRO A 76 -4.76 -14.38 -14.55
N SER A 77 -5.95 -14.44 -13.88
CA SER A 77 -6.20 -15.23 -12.69
C SER A 77 -7.46 -16.07 -12.92
N PHE A 78 -8.64 -15.80 -12.32
CA PHE A 78 -9.86 -16.52 -12.68
C PHE A 78 -10.29 -16.24 -14.12
N ALA A 79 -10.13 -15.00 -14.61
CA ALA A 79 -10.20 -14.75 -16.05
C ALA A 79 -8.95 -15.30 -16.73
N THR A 80 -9.14 -16.10 -17.78
CA THR A 80 -8.06 -16.71 -18.58
C THR A 80 -7.65 -15.84 -19.77
N SER A 81 -8.57 -15.00 -20.23
CA SER A 81 -8.34 -14.02 -21.30
C SER A 81 -9.37 -12.89 -21.21
N TRP A 82 -9.09 -11.77 -21.90
CA TRP A 82 -10.02 -10.66 -22.02
C TRP A 82 -9.87 -9.92 -23.33
N LYS A 83 -10.91 -9.18 -23.68
CA LYS A 83 -10.92 -8.24 -24.82
C LYS A 83 -11.84 -7.07 -24.49
N THR A 84 -11.56 -5.91 -25.10
CA THR A 84 -12.42 -4.74 -25.02
C THR A 84 -12.99 -4.37 -26.37
N SER A 85 -14.19 -3.76 -26.40
CA SER A 85 -14.77 -3.18 -27.59
C SER A 85 -13.97 -1.97 -28.10
N PRO A 86 -14.05 -1.60 -29.40
CA PRO A 86 -13.30 -0.47 -29.95
C PRO A 86 -13.59 0.88 -29.28
N ASP A 87 -14.77 1.05 -28.69
CA ASP A 87 -15.15 2.25 -27.93
C ASP A 87 -14.70 2.22 -26.48
N GLY A 88 -14.18 1.07 -25.99
CA GLY A 88 -13.70 0.90 -24.63
C GLY A 88 -14.82 0.70 -23.58
N LEU A 89 -16.08 0.55 -24.02
CA LEU A 89 -17.22 0.47 -23.12
C LEU A 89 -17.58 -0.95 -22.68
N VAL A 90 -17.19 -1.96 -23.43
CA VAL A 90 -17.53 -3.35 -23.15
C VAL A 90 -16.27 -4.19 -23.02
N TRP A 91 -16.11 -4.81 -21.86
CA TRP A 91 -15.04 -5.77 -21.60
C TRP A 91 -15.64 -7.18 -21.50
N THR A 92 -15.04 -8.13 -22.21
CA THR A 92 -15.43 -9.54 -22.15
C THR A 92 -14.25 -10.34 -21.62
N PHE A 93 -14.52 -11.15 -20.59
CA PHE A 93 -13.57 -12.05 -19.96
C PHE A 93 -14.01 -13.49 -20.20
N ASP A 94 -13.11 -14.34 -20.66
CA ASP A 94 -13.30 -15.79 -20.59
C ASP A 94 -12.72 -16.26 -19.24
N THR A 95 -13.46 -17.11 -18.50
CA THR A 95 -13.05 -17.56 -17.15
C THR A 95 -12.63 -19.03 -17.15
N ALA A 96 -11.96 -19.46 -16.08
CA ALA A 96 -11.50 -20.83 -15.93
C ALA A 96 -12.65 -21.83 -16.05
N GLU A 97 -12.44 -22.89 -16.84
CA GLU A 97 -13.38 -23.98 -16.99
C GLU A 97 -13.25 -25.01 -15.86
N ASN A 98 -14.37 -25.62 -15.47
CA ASN A 98 -14.40 -26.67 -14.45
C ASN A 98 -13.84 -26.26 -13.08
N ALA A 99 -13.78 -24.96 -12.79
CA ALA A 99 -13.44 -24.47 -11.47
C ALA A 99 -14.54 -24.81 -10.45
N THR A 100 -14.13 -25.08 -9.22
CA THR A 100 -15.05 -25.40 -8.13
C THR A 100 -14.67 -24.69 -6.85
N TRP A 101 -15.66 -24.34 -6.07
CA TRP A 101 -15.49 -23.94 -4.69
C TRP A 101 -15.08 -25.13 -3.82
N SER A 102 -14.50 -24.90 -2.66
CA SER A 102 -14.03 -25.96 -1.75
C SER A 102 -15.14 -26.84 -1.18
N ASP A 103 -16.39 -26.43 -1.28
CA ASP A 103 -17.58 -27.20 -0.92
C ASP A 103 -18.14 -28.04 -2.09
N GLY A 104 -17.44 -28.03 -3.24
CA GLY A 104 -17.78 -28.79 -4.44
C GLY A 104 -18.80 -28.15 -5.37
N LYS A 105 -19.26 -26.93 -5.07
CA LYS A 105 -20.13 -26.19 -5.99
C LYS A 105 -19.32 -25.63 -7.17
N PRO A 106 -19.93 -25.48 -8.37
CA PRO A 106 -19.26 -24.83 -9.49
C PRO A 106 -18.89 -23.39 -9.16
N LEU A 107 -17.67 -22.97 -9.53
CA LEU A 107 -17.20 -21.60 -9.55
C LEU A 107 -17.23 -21.11 -11.01
N THR A 108 -18.05 -20.13 -11.30
CA THR A 108 -18.37 -19.73 -12.68
C THR A 108 -18.39 -18.21 -12.86
N ALA A 109 -18.52 -17.76 -14.10
CA ALA A 109 -18.73 -16.34 -14.42
C ALA A 109 -19.99 -15.75 -13.75
N LYS A 110 -20.95 -16.59 -13.31
CA LYS A 110 -22.14 -16.14 -12.56
C LYS A 110 -21.77 -15.60 -11.18
N ASP A 111 -20.82 -16.24 -10.48
CA ASP A 111 -20.32 -15.75 -9.19
C ASP A 111 -19.67 -14.36 -9.34
N ALA A 112 -18.90 -14.17 -10.42
CA ALA A 112 -18.30 -12.87 -10.72
C ALA A 112 -19.36 -11.81 -11.05
N ALA A 113 -20.34 -12.14 -11.90
CA ALA A 113 -21.45 -11.24 -12.23
C ALA A 113 -22.29 -10.89 -11.00
N PHE A 114 -22.61 -11.89 -10.16
CA PHE A 114 -23.30 -11.70 -8.89
C PHE A 114 -22.54 -10.72 -7.98
N THR A 115 -21.26 -10.94 -7.78
CA THR A 115 -20.42 -10.11 -6.91
C THR A 115 -20.42 -8.66 -7.37
N LEU A 116 -20.08 -8.42 -8.65
CA LEU A 116 -19.98 -7.08 -9.20
C LEU A 116 -21.33 -6.33 -9.20
N ASN A 117 -22.42 -7.02 -9.55
CA ASN A 117 -23.76 -6.42 -9.49
C ASN A 117 -24.21 -6.14 -8.05
N THR A 118 -23.86 -7.00 -7.09
CA THR A 118 -24.14 -6.78 -5.67
C THR A 118 -23.41 -5.52 -5.17
N ILE A 119 -22.13 -5.37 -5.49
CA ILE A 119 -21.36 -4.18 -5.15
C ILE A 119 -22.00 -2.94 -5.82
N GLY A 120 -22.34 -3.02 -7.10
CA GLY A 120 -22.99 -1.93 -7.84
C GLY A 120 -24.35 -1.53 -7.26
N LYS A 121 -25.15 -2.51 -6.84
CA LYS A 121 -26.48 -2.28 -6.24
C LYS A 121 -26.41 -1.56 -4.91
N PHE A 122 -25.42 -1.87 -4.09
CA PHE A 122 -25.29 -1.33 -2.72
C PHE A 122 -24.13 -0.34 -2.56
N ARG A 123 -23.74 0.29 -3.67
CA ARG A 123 -22.57 1.19 -3.75
C ARG A 123 -22.61 2.40 -2.81
N ASP A 124 -23.81 2.95 -2.57
CA ASP A 124 -24.01 4.14 -1.72
C ASP A 124 -24.22 3.76 -0.23
N GLY A 125 -23.95 2.48 0.13
CA GLY A 125 -24.16 1.96 1.48
C GLY A 125 -23.23 0.80 1.79
N ALA A 126 -23.79 -0.39 1.95
CA ALA A 126 -23.10 -1.59 2.43
C ALA A 126 -21.84 -1.99 1.63
N ALA A 127 -21.76 -1.65 0.34
CA ALA A 127 -20.64 -1.99 -0.53
C ALA A 127 -19.78 -0.78 -0.94
N GLY A 128 -19.95 0.37 -0.29
CA GLY A 128 -19.28 1.63 -0.68
C GLY A 128 -17.76 1.52 -0.82
N LYS A 129 -17.10 0.78 0.06
CA LYS A 129 -15.64 0.56 0.00
C LYS A 129 -15.22 -0.16 -1.29
N LEU A 130 -15.87 -1.27 -1.60
CA LEU A 130 -15.57 -2.06 -2.80
C LEU A 130 -15.99 -1.33 -4.07
N ALA A 131 -17.06 -0.52 -4.01
CA ALA A 131 -17.54 0.27 -5.14
C ALA A 131 -16.52 1.30 -5.63
N GLY A 132 -15.60 1.74 -4.78
CA GLY A 132 -14.47 2.59 -5.16
C GLY A 132 -13.59 1.98 -6.25
N PHE A 133 -13.52 0.66 -6.32
CA PHE A 133 -12.79 -0.10 -7.36
C PHE A 133 -13.66 -0.47 -8.58
N MET A 134 -14.82 0.13 -8.75
CA MET A 134 -15.75 -0.18 -9.85
C MET A 134 -16.24 1.09 -10.56
N GLN A 135 -15.38 2.10 -10.68
CA GLN A 135 -15.78 3.36 -11.29
C GLN A 135 -16.24 3.14 -12.75
N GLY A 136 -17.39 3.73 -13.08
CA GLY A 136 -17.96 3.65 -14.43
C GLY A 136 -18.64 2.34 -14.78
N LEU A 137 -18.53 1.26 -14.01
CA LEU A 137 -19.20 -0.01 -14.26
C LEU A 137 -20.72 0.15 -14.08
N THR A 138 -21.49 -0.22 -15.10
CA THR A 138 -22.96 -0.15 -15.10
C THR A 138 -23.63 -1.51 -14.99
N SER A 139 -23.00 -2.57 -15.52
CA SER A 139 -23.53 -3.92 -15.42
C SER A 139 -22.46 -4.99 -15.61
N ALA A 140 -22.66 -6.13 -14.98
CA ALA A 140 -21.89 -7.36 -15.18
C ALA A 140 -22.88 -8.49 -15.54
N THR A 141 -22.67 -9.18 -16.66
CA THR A 141 -23.51 -10.28 -17.13
C THR A 141 -22.69 -11.52 -17.42
N ALA A 142 -23.18 -12.68 -16.99
CA ALA A 142 -22.60 -13.96 -17.36
C ALA A 142 -23.32 -14.53 -18.58
N ASP A 143 -22.56 -14.93 -19.60
CA ASP A 143 -23.05 -15.69 -20.75
C ASP A 143 -22.57 -17.14 -20.61
N GLY A 144 -23.45 -17.98 -20.11
CA GLY A 144 -23.13 -19.33 -19.66
C GLY A 144 -22.28 -19.33 -18.38
N ASP A 145 -21.42 -20.33 -18.25
CA ASP A 145 -20.63 -20.55 -17.04
C ASP A 145 -19.22 -19.91 -17.12
N ASN A 146 -18.73 -19.63 -18.34
CA ASN A 146 -17.31 -19.29 -18.55
C ASN A 146 -17.08 -17.96 -19.26
N ARG A 147 -18.10 -17.12 -19.40
CA ARG A 147 -17.95 -15.80 -20.00
C ARG A 147 -18.62 -14.72 -19.19
N LEU A 148 -17.85 -13.68 -18.87
CA LEU A 148 -18.30 -12.49 -18.16
C LEU A 148 -18.20 -11.28 -19.08
N THR A 149 -19.26 -10.48 -19.17
CA THR A 149 -19.28 -9.21 -19.89
C THR A 149 -19.53 -8.07 -18.92
N LEU A 150 -18.62 -7.10 -18.91
CA LEU A 150 -18.72 -5.86 -18.13
C LEU A 150 -19.04 -4.70 -19.06
N THR A 151 -20.03 -3.88 -18.70
CA THR A 151 -20.41 -2.67 -19.45
C THR A 151 -20.14 -1.44 -18.62
N TYR A 152 -19.49 -0.45 -19.22
CA TYR A 152 -19.11 0.81 -18.60
C TYR A 152 -19.85 2.00 -19.23
N SER A 153 -20.11 3.05 -18.45
CA SER A 153 -20.72 4.31 -18.90
C SER A 153 -19.77 5.21 -19.70
N ALA A 154 -18.46 5.02 -19.50
CA ALA A 154 -17.37 5.70 -20.20
C ALA A 154 -16.18 4.75 -20.27
N PRO A 155 -15.21 4.96 -21.17
CA PRO A 155 -13.96 4.21 -21.15
C PRO A 155 -13.26 4.37 -19.81
N VAL A 156 -12.65 3.28 -19.31
CA VAL A 156 -11.89 3.24 -18.05
C VAL A 156 -10.54 2.60 -18.34
N SER A 157 -9.46 3.31 -18.04
CA SER A 157 -8.10 2.90 -18.42
C SER A 157 -7.51 1.80 -17.55
N ASN A 158 -8.01 1.63 -16.33
CA ASN A 158 -7.46 0.72 -15.31
C ASN A 158 -8.41 -0.43 -14.91
N VAL A 159 -9.32 -0.83 -15.81
CA VAL A 159 -10.28 -1.93 -15.54
C VAL A 159 -9.60 -3.18 -14.98
N LEU A 160 -8.51 -3.61 -15.60
CA LEU A 160 -7.80 -4.82 -15.16
C LEU A 160 -7.19 -4.66 -13.76
N ALA A 161 -6.68 -3.48 -13.43
CA ALA A 161 -6.15 -3.17 -12.10
C ALA A 161 -7.28 -3.12 -11.05
N GLN A 162 -8.44 -2.58 -11.39
CA GLN A 162 -9.61 -2.60 -10.51
C GLN A 162 -10.05 -4.03 -10.18
N MET A 163 -9.99 -4.95 -11.15
CA MET A 163 -10.39 -6.34 -10.98
C MET A 163 -9.44 -7.16 -10.08
N THR A 164 -8.24 -6.67 -9.78
CA THR A 164 -7.35 -7.27 -8.77
C THR A 164 -7.79 -6.96 -7.34
N GLN A 165 -8.62 -5.94 -7.13
CA GLN A 165 -9.07 -5.49 -5.81
C GLN A 165 -10.42 -6.10 -5.40
N LEU A 166 -11.08 -6.82 -6.29
CA LEU A 166 -12.44 -7.30 -6.10
C LEU A 166 -12.46 -8.84 -5.97
N PRO A 167 -12.58 -9.36 -4.74
CA PRO A 167 -12.72 -10.80 -4.54
C PRO A 167 -14.06 -11.30 -5.09
N ILE A 168 -14.03 -12.37 -5.86
CA ILE A 168 -15.24 -13.03 -6.36
C ILE A 168 -15.83 -13.89 -5.24
N LEU A 169 -17.08 -13.63 -4.91
CA LEU A 169 -17.77 -14.27 -3.79
C LEU A 169 -18.69 -15.41 -4.27
N PRO A 170 -18.82 -16.51 -3.51
CA PRO A 170 -19.72 -17.60 -3.84
C PRO A 170 -21.19 -17.16 -3.77
N GLU A 171 -21.85 -17.02 -4.93
CA GLU A 171 -23.24 -16.60 -5.03
C GLU A 171 -24.16 -17.42 -4.13
N HIS A 172 -23.97 -18.75 -4.10
CA HIS A 172 -24.80 -19.67 -3.32
C HIS A 172 -24.72 -19.46 -1.80
N ILE A 173 -23.73 -18.72 -1.31
CA ILE A 173 -23.62 -18.33 0.10
C ILE A 173 -24.09 -16.89 0.30
N TRP A 174 -23.64 -15.96 -0.54
CA TRP A 174 -23.82 -14.53 -0.31
C TRP A 174 -25.16 -13.98 -0.81
N SER A 175 -25.85 -14.68 -1.75
CA SER A 175 -27.10 -14.19 -2.34
C SER A 175 -28.23 -13.97 -1.33
N GLN A 176 -28.29 -14.79 -0.27
CA GLN A 176 -29.27 -14.64 0.79
C GLN A 176 -29.12 -13.33 1.59
N TYR A 177 -27.91 -12.77 1.65
CA TYR A 177 -27.59 -11.51 2.34
C TYR A 177 -27.68 -10.28 1.41
N ALA A 178 -27.78 -10.49 0.10
CA ALA A 178 -27.80 -9.42 -0.92
C ALA A 178 -29.22 -8.91 -1.21
N SER A 179 -30.08 -8.85 -0.19
CA SER A 179 -31.48 -8.45 -0.29
C SER A 179 -31.73 -7.06 0.35
N GLY A 180 -32.94 -6.53 0.17
CA GLY A 180 -33.39 -5.30 0.81
C GLY A 180 -32.49 -4.10 0.55
N ASP A 181 -32.02 -3.49 1.62
CA ASP A 181 -31.07 -2.35 1.64
C ASP A 181 -29.59 -2.78 1.70
N GLY A 182 -29.31 -4.09 1.67
CA GLY A 182 -27.95 -4.64 1.75
C GLY A 182 -27.35 -4.69 3.15
N LYS A 183 -28.08 -4.32 4.20
CA LYS A 183 -27.56 -4.29 5.56
C LYS A 183 -27.06 -5.66 6.03
N GLU A 184 -27.71 -6.74 5.60
CA GLU A 184 -27.32 -8.11 5.97
C GLU A 184 -25.94 -8.49 5.40
N LEU A 185 -25.50 -7.90 4.28
CA LEU A 185 -24.14 -8.07 3.76
C LEU A 185 -23.09 -7.65 4.80
N THR A 186 -23.33 -6.58 5.56
CA THR A 186 -22.38 -6.07 6.54
C THR A 186 -22.40 -6.81 7.88
N THR A 187 -23.44 -7.59 8.14
CA THR A 187 -23.61 -8.33 9.40
C THR A 187 -23.22 -9.79 9.30
N PHE A 188 -23.03 -10.32 8.08
CA PHE A 188 -22.59 -11.70 7.88
C PHE A 188 -21.13 -11.86 8.34
N ALA A 189 -20.90 -12.69 9.34
CA ALA A 189 -19.58 -12.83 9.95
C ALA A 189 -18.55 -13.55 9.05
N ASN A 190 -19.02 -14.39 8.11
CA ASN A 190 -18.19 -15.19 7.19
C ASN A 190 -17.07 -15.98 7.91
N GLU A 191 -17.43 -16.62 9.02
CA GLU A 191 -16.48 -17.28 9.94
C GLU A 191 -15.71 -18.44 9.27
N ALA A 192 -14.55 -18.76 9.87
CA ALA A 192 -13.80 -19.96 9.50
C ALA A 192 -14.54 -21.24 9.97
N PRO A 193 -14.50 -22.35 9.18
CA PRO A 193 -13.81 -22.49 7.90
C PRO A 193 -14.55 -21.80 6.74
N MET A 194 -13.82 -21.00 5.96
CA MET A 194 -14.39 -20.29 4.82
C MET A 194 -14.49 -21.19 3.58
N VAL A 195 -15.57 -21.04 2.81
CA VAL A 195 -15.64 -21.62 1.46
C VAL A 195 -14.72 -20.87 0.54
N SER A 196 -13.81 -21.58 -0.11
CA SER A 196 -12.70 -21.01 -0.88
C SER A 196 -12.76 -21.44 -2.36
N GLY A 197 -12.51 -20.48 -3.25
CA GLY A 197 -12.18 -20.72 -4.66
C GLY A 197 -10.70 -20.45 -4.97
N GLY A 198 -9.94 -19.99 -3.97
CA GLY A 198 -8.51 -19.72 -4.06
C GLY A 198 -7.61 -20.94 -3.76
N PRO A 199 -6.28 -20.77 -3.79
CA PRO A 199 -5.31 -21.85 -3.58
C PRO A 199 -5.25 -22.36 -2.14
N PHE A 200 -5.72 -21.58 -1.17
CA PHE A 200 -5.79 -21.95 0.24
C PHE A 200 -7.19 -21.73 0.80
N ARG A 201 -7.47 -22.35 1.94
CA ARG A 201 -8.71 -22.19 2.70
C ARG A 201 -8.37 -21.71 4.10
N LEU A 202 -9.03 -20.67 4.58
CA LEU A 202 -8.96 -20.31 6.00
C LEU A 202 -9.74 -21.37 6.80
N THR A 203 -9.04 -22.10 7.67
CA THR A 203 -9.61 -23.20 8.46
C THR A 203 -9.80 -22.86 9.91
N GLU A 204 -9.00 -21.94 10.45
CA GLU A 204 -9.11 -21.44 11.81
C GLU A 204 -8.78 -19.94 11.87
N TYR A 205 -9.55 -19.18 12.61
CA TYR A 205 -9.25 -17.79 12.91
C TYR A 205 -9.48 -17.52 14.40
N ARG A 206 -8.45 -17.02 15.06
CA ARG A 206 -8.49 -16.50 16.43
C ARG A 206 -8.11 -15.02 16.38
N LYS A 207 -9.09 -14.16 16.62
CA LYS A 207 -8.93 -12.71 16.54
C LYS A 207 -7.68 -12.25 17.30
N ASP A 208 -6.89 -11.38 16.68
CA ASP A 208 -5.66 -10.78 17.19
C ASP A 208 -4.57 -11.79 17.63
N GLN A 209 -4.67 -13.05 17.16
CA GLN A 209 -3.72 -14.11 17.51
C GLN A 209 -3.22 -14.88 16.28
N LEU A 210 -4.13 -15.49 15.52
CA LEU A 210 -3.77 -16.49 14.53
C LEU A 210 -4.83 -16.64 13.44
N ALA A 211 -4.37 -16.78 12.19
CA ALA A 211 -5.18 -17.28 11.08
C ALA A 211 -4.45 -18.47 10.45
N LEU A 212 -5.10 -19.64 10.36
CA LEU A 212 -4.55 -20.86 9.75
C LEU A 212 -5.19 -21.15 8.40
N PHE A 213 -4.34 -21.46 7.45
CA PHE A 213 -4.73 -21.79 6.08
C PHE A 213 -4.22 -23.16 5.70
N ASP A 214 -5.11 -24.00 5.16
CA ASP A 214 -4.76 -25.25 4.52
C ASP A 214 -4.79 -25.10 3.01
N ARG A 215 -3.93 -25.85 2.32
CA ARG A 215 -4.02 -25.96 0.86
C ARG A 215 -5.42 -26.41 0.44
N ASN A 216 -6.00 -25.70 -0.51
CA ASN A 216 -7.29 -26.05 -1.06
C ASN A 216 -7.17 -27.25 -2.03
N PRO A 217 -7.71 -28.44 -1.72
CA PRO A 217 -7.66 -29.58 -2.61
C PRO A 217 -8.49 -29.39 -3.89
N ALA A 218 -9.49 -28.48 -3.84
CA ALA A 218 -10.34 -28.13 -4.97
C ALA A 218 -9.76 -27.01 -5.84
N TRP A 219 -8.53 -26.53 -5.54
CA TRP A 219 -7.88 -25.48 -6.32
C TRP A 219 -7.77 -25.87 -7.81
N TRP A 220 -8.42 -25.10 -8.67
CA TRP A 220 -8.54 -25.32 -10.11
C TRP A 220 -7.27 -24.89 -10.88
N GLY A 221 -6.49 -23.95 -10.36
CA GLY A 221 -5.28 -23.45 -11.03
C GLY A 221 -4.28 -24.57 -11.36
N THR A 222 -3.50 -24.36 -12.44
CA THR A 222 -2.52 -25.37 -12.94
C THR A 222 -1.35 -25.56 -11.98
N ALA A 223 -0.83 -24.49 -11.39
CA ALA A 223 0.18 -24.57 -10.34
C ALA A 223 -0.50 -24.91 -9.00
N LYS A 224 0.06 -25.88 -8.29
CA LYS A 224 -0.44 -26.27 -6.96
C LYS A 224 0.51 -25.75 -5.88
N PRO A 225 0.01 -25.26 -4.72
CA PRO A 225 0.88 -24.89 -3.62
C PRO A 225 1.80 -26.04 -3.21
N THR A 226 3.08 -25.76 -3.02
CA THR A 226 4.07 -26.76 -2.57
C THR A 226 3.96 -27.03 -1.07
N ILE A 227 3.52 -26.04 -0.28
CA ILE A 227 3.25 -26.17 1.16
C ILE A 227 1.87 -26.78 1.41
N SER A 228 1.71 -27.44 2.55
CA SER A 228 0.39 -27.97 2.98
C SER A 228 -0.52 -26.88 3.54
N GLY A 229 0.05 -25.75 3.97
CA GLY A 229 -0.67 -24.61 4.49
C GLY A 229 0.29 -23.56 5.05
N PHE A 230 -0.27 -22.50 5.58
CA PHE A 230 0.49 -21.48 6.30
C PHE A 230 -0.34 -20.90 7.47
N GLY A 231 0.34 -20.24 8.41
CA GLY A 231 -0.31 -19.56 9.51
C GLY A 231 0.20 -18.13 9.65
N LEU A 232 -0.71 -17.17 9.72
CA LEU A 232 -0.41 -15.79 10.09
C LEU A 232 -0.50 -15.67 11.61
N GLN A 233 0.62 -15.44 12.28
CA GLN A 233 0.68 -15.20 13.72
C GLN A 233 0.80 -13.69 13.97
N ILE A 234 -0.13 -13.13 14.73
CA ILE A 234 -0.22 -11.68 14.97
C ILE A 234 0.63 -11.32 16.18
N PHE A 235 1.49 -10.33 16.02
CA PHE A 235 2.37 -9.78 17.06
C PHE A 235 2.01 -8.32 17.37
N ALA A 236 2.36 -7.87 18.57
CA ALA A 236 2.06 -6.51 19.00
C ALA A 236 2.89 -5.42 18.27
N ASN A 237 4.07 -5.80 17.74
CA ASN A 237 5.00 -4.88 17.05
C ASN A 237 6.10 -5.63 16.31
N SER A 238 6.84 -4.90 15.46
CA SER A 238 7.93 -5.43 14.64
C SER A 238 9.08 -6.04 15.48
N ASP A 239 9.42 -5.49 16.64
CA ASP A 239 10.49 -6.02 17.49
C ASP A 239 10.18 -7.42 18.02
N ALA A 240 8.91 -7.66 18.38
CA ALA A 240 8.43 -8.97 18.78
C ALA A 240 8.52 -9.98 17.63
N MET A 241 8.17 -9.58 16.41
CA MET A 241 8.30 -10.42 15.21
C MET A 241 9.76 -10.75 14.88
N VAL A 242 10.66 -9.76 14.92
CA VAL A 242 12.09 -9.97 14.72
C VAL A 242 12.65 -10.98 15.73
N THR A 243 12.22 -10.87 16.99
CA THR A 243 12.59 -11.83 18.04
C THR A 243 12.04 -13.22 17.76
N ALA A 244 10.78 -13.31 17.33
CA ALA A 244 10.12 -14.57 16.99
C ALA A 244 10.81 -15.28 15.80
N LEU A 245 11.21 -14.54 14.78
CA LEU A 245 11.99 -15.10 13.66
C LEU A 245 13.35 -15.62 14.11
N ARG A 246 14.09 -14.84 14.90
CA ARG A 246 15.42 -15.22 15.40
C ARG A 246 15.38 -16.46 16.30
N THR A 247 14.30 -16.67 17.03
CA THR A 247 14.11 -17.82 17.92
C THR A 247 13.45 -19.02 17.25
N GLY A 248 13.06 -18.90 15.97
CA GLY A 248 12.39 -19.96 15.22
C GLY A 248 10.92 -20.18 15.62
N GLN A 249 10.29 -19.21 16.27
CA GLN A 249 8.85 -19.24 16.55
C GLN A 249 8.06 -19.05 15.26
N VAL A 250 8.52 -18.17 14.36
CA VAL A 250 8.03 -18.00 12.99
C VAL A 250 9.14 -18.30 11.98
N ASP A 251 8.76 -18.54 10.72
CA ASP A 251 9.66 -18.89 9.63
C ASP A 251 9.98 -17.67 8.74
N MET A 252 9.09 -16.70 8.71
CA MET A 252 9.30 -15.41 8.03
C MET A 252 8.53 -14.27 8.71
N ILE A 253 8.92 -13.05 8.40
CA ILE A 253 8.16 -11.83 8.67
C ILE A 253 7.39 -11.50 7.38
N GLY A 254 6.06 -11.42 7.47
CA GLY A 254 5.15 -11.21 6.34
C GLY A 254 4.88 -9.74 6.01
N GLU A 255 5.70 -8.83 6.50
CA GLU A 255 5.61 -7.39 6.24
C GLU A 255 6.99 -6.78 6.09
N SER A 256 7.07 -5.52 5.65
CA SER A 256 8.37 -4.87 5.48
C SER A 256 9.07 -4.68 6.83
N THR A 257 10.25 -5.26 6.93
CA THR A 257 11.09 -5.24 8.12
C THR A 257 11.83 -3.89 8.21
N PRO A 258 11.90 -3.24 9.38
CA PRO A 258 12.65 -2.00 9.54
C PRO A 258 14.14 -2.18 9.15
N ALA A 259 14.65 -1.28 8.30
CA ALA A 259 16.03 -1.35 7.81
C ALA A 259 17.08 -1.45 8.94
N THR A 260 16.80 -0.83 10.09
CA THR A 260 17.67 -0.86 11.28
C THR A 260 17.83 -2.24 11.91
N THR A 261 16.91 -3.17 11.67
CA THR A 261 16.98 -4.53 12.23
C THR A 261 17.77 -5.49 11.35
N VAL A 262 18.00 -5.13 10.09
CA VAL A 262 18.65 -6.00 9.08
C VAL A 262 20.03 -6.50 9.51
N PRO A 263 20.94 -5.68 10.07
CA PRO A 263 22.23 -6.19 10.54
C PRO A 263 22.07 -7.31 11.56
N SER A 264 21.20 -7.14 12.55
CA SER A 264 20.96 -8.15 13.60
C SER A 264 20.31 -9.43 13.09
N LEU A 265 19.48 -9.35 12.07
CA LEU A 265 18.88 -10.52 11.41
C LEU A 265 19.93 -11.30 10.62
N LYS A 266 20.79 -10.61 9.86
CA LYS A 266 21.91 -11.25 9.14
C LYS A 266 22.92 -11.91 10.09
N ASP A 267 23.26 -11.24 11.19
CA ASP A 267 24.13 -11.81 12.22
C ASP A 267 23.53 -13.06 12.90
N ALA A 268 22.19 -13.14 12.96
CA ALA A 268 21.48 -14.33 13.43
C ALA A 268 21.31 -15.41 12.35
N GLY A 269 21.88 -15.25 11.16
CA GLY A 269 21.83 -16.20 10.06
C GLY A 269 20.51 -16.22 9.30
N MET A 270 19.68 -15.19 9.43
CA MET A 270 18.45 -15.07 8.64
C MET A 270 18.76 -14.57 7.22
N VAL A 271 17.99 -15.01 6.25
CA VAL A 271 18.00 -14.48 4.89
C VAL A 271 17.21 -13.18 4.90
N VAL A 272 17.78 -12.14 4.27
CA VAL A 272 17.10 -10.83 4.12
C VAL A 272 17.15 -10.44 2.66
N ASP A 273 15.98 -10.35 2.05
CA ASP A 273 15.77 -9.96 0.67
C ASP A 273 15.20 -8.55 0.59
N THR A 274 15.46 -7.86 -0.50
CA THR A 274 14.95 -6.50 -0.74
C THR A 274 14.46 -6.36 -2.18
N ALA A 275 13.33 -5.69 -2.35
CA ALA A 275 12.80 -5.30 -3.66
C ALA A 275 12.38 -3.82 -3.64
N PRO A 276 12.36 -3.12 -4.80
CA PRO A 276 11.80 -1.78 -4.88
C PRO A 276 10.33 -1.77 -4.43
N GLY A 277 9.94 -0.76 -3.63
CA GLY A 277 8.56 -0.56 -3.16
C GLY A 277 7.82 0.53 -3.93
N THR A 278 6.51 0.65 -3.70
CA THR A 278 5.71 1.82 -4.14
C THR A 278 5.86 2.99 -3.20
N GLY A 279 6.21 2.72 -1.93
CA GLY A 279 6.24 3.72 -0.88
C GLY A 279 7.33 4.77 -1.09
N TYR A 280 7.00 6.00 -0.75
CA TYR A 280 7.97 7.08 -0.75
C TYR A 280 7.72 8.07 0.39
N TYR A 281 8.78 8.76 0.78
CA TYR A 281 8.73 9.88 1.70
C TYR A 281 8.86 11.19 0.94
N GLU A 282 8.16 12.21 1.42
CA GLU A 282 8.14 13.51 0.78
C GLU A 282 8.17 14.67 1.76
N LEU A 283 8.62 15.80 1.25
CA LEU A 283 8.44 17.10 1.85
C LEU A 283 7.30 17.80 1.09
N ILE A 284 6.23 18.07 1.79
CA ILE A 284 5.05 18.78 1.29
C ILE A 284 5.26 20.27 1.49
N ILE A 285 5.08 21.07 0.46
CA ILE A 285 5.12 22.53 0.55
C ILE A 285 3.73 23.06 0.21
N ASN A 286 3.15 23.84 1.12
CA ASN A 286 1.84 24.42 0.88
C ASN A 286 1.86 25.37 -0.32
N THR A 287 1.10 25.02 -1.35
CA THR A 287 1.00 25.79 -2.59
C THR A 287 -0.35 26.50 -2.76
N ASN A 288 -1.19 26.52 -1.72
CA ASN A 288 -2.46 27.24 -1.76
C ASN A 288 -2.23 28.77 -1.90
N PRO A 289 -2.74 29.41 -2.97
CA PRO A 289 -2.58 30.85 -3.16
C PRO A 289 -3.19 31.71 -2.04
N LYS A 290 -4.06 31.14 -1.20
CA LYS A 290 -4.72 31.83 -0.08
C LYS A 290 -3.99 31.63 1.26
N LYS A 291 -2.83 30.94 1.26
CA LYS A 291 -2.08 30.73 2.50
C LYS A 291 -1.77 32.07 3.19
N LYS A 292 -1.85 32.07 4.53
CA LYS A 292 -1.73 33.30 5.34
C LYS A 292 -0.27 33.69 5.58
N ASN A 293 0.58 32.70 5.80
CA ASN A 293 1.96 32.88 6.21
C ASN A 293 2.91 32.49 5.08
N HIS A 294 4.11 33.06 5.05
CA HIS A 294 5.19 32.63 4.16
C HIS A 294 4.82 32.56 2.68
N PRO A 295 4.32 33.68 2.07
CA PRO A 295 3.88 33.69 0.66
C PRO A 295 5.05 33.40 -0.33
N GLU A 296 6.31 33.53 0.09
CA GLU A 296 7.47 33.18 -0.69
C GLU A 296 7.49 31.69 -1.09
N LEU A 297 6.85 30.80 -0.33
CA LEU A 297 6.71 29.36 -0.69
C LEU A 297 5.83 29.16 -1.93
N LEU A 298 5.02 30.15 -2.32
CA LEU A 298 4.25 30.12 -3.57
C LEU A 298 5.12 30.32 -4.82
N ASN A 299 6.35 30.84 -4.64
CA ASN A 299 7.30 31.02 -5.73
C ASN A 299 7.95 29.67 -6.09
N PRO A 300 7.80 29.16 -7.34
CA PRO A 300 8.40 27.90 -7.77
C PRO A 300 9.94 27.86 -7.62
N GLU A 301 10.63 29.01 -7.76
CA GLU A 301 12.07 29.06 -7.59
C GLU A 301 12.49 28.86 -6.12
N VAL A 302 11.66 29.30 -5.15
CA VAL A 302 11.89 28.99 -3.73
C VAL A 302 11.78 27.47 -3.50
N ARG A 303 10.74 26.83 -4.01
CA ARG A 303 10.56 25.37 -3.90
C ARG A 303 11.68 24.60 -4.61
N LYS A 304 12.18 25.12 -5.73
CA LYS A 304 13.35 24.58 -6.43
C LYS A 304 14.64 24.73 -5.59
N ALA A 305 14.80 25.84 -4.87
CA ALA A 305 15.91 26.01 -3.94
C ALA A 305 15.84 24.99 -2.78
N PHE A 306 14.64 24.69 -2.27
CA PHE A 306 14.46 23.59 -1.29
C PHE A 306 14.90 22.25 -1.89
N GLU A 307 14.52 21.94 -3.12
CA GLU A 307 14.86 20.68 -3.76
C GLU A 307 16.37 20.49 -3.94
N TYR A 308 17.11 21.54 -4.33
CA TYR A 308 18.58 21.50 -4.39
C TYR A 308 19.23 21.27 -3.01
N ALA A 309 18.56 21.60 -1.91
CA ALA A 309 19.04 21.35 -0.56
C ALA A 309 18.78 19.92 -0.06
N MET A 310 18.08 19.06 -0.84
CA MET A 310 17.77 17.68 -0.44
C MET A 310 18.94 16.75 -0.75
N ASN A 311 19.71 16.36 0.28
CA ASN A 311 20.77 15.37 0.16
C ASN A 311 20.19 13.94 0.21
N ARG A 312 19.54 13.53 -0.87
CA ARG A 312 18.86 12.23 -0.98
C ARG A 312 19.82 11.05 -0.76
N SER A 313 21.04 11.15 -1.24
CA SER A 313 22.05 10.09 -1.06
C SER A 313 22.42 9.90 0.42
N GLU A 314 22.53 10.98 1.20
CA GLU A 314 22.75 10.90 2.64
C GLU A 314 21.53 10.34 3.35
N MET A 315 20.31 10.73 2.96
CA MET A 315 19.07 10.17 3.51
C MET A 315 19.01 8.66 3.29
N VAL A 316 19.30 8.16 2.07
CA VAL A 316 19.36 6.73 1.76
C VAL A 316 20.38 6.02 2.65
N SER A 317 21.58 6.58 2.81
CA SER A 317 22.65 5.92 3.58
C SER A 317 22.39 5.93 5.09
N THR A 318 21.89 7.04 5.65
CA THR A 318 21.75 7.22 7.10
C THR A 318 20.40 6.76 7.65
N ALA A 319 19.31 6.99 6.91
CA ALA A 319 17.97 6.61 7.35
C ALA A 319 17.59 5.18 6.95
N TRP A 320 18.08 4.73 5.79
CA TRP A 320 17.68 3.46 5.18
C TRP A 320 18.81 2.44 5.06
N LEU A 321 20.02 2.76 5.51
CA LEU A 321 21.21 1.89 5.44
C LEU A 321 21.47 1.35 4.02
N GLY A 322 21.18 2.16 2.99
CA GLY A 322 21.30 1.81 1.58
C GLY A 322 20.09 1.04 1.00
N MET A 323 19.06 0.78 1.81
CA MET A 323 17.87 0.01 1.39
C MET A 323 16.70 0.91 0.97
N ALA A 324 17.00 1.94 0.22
CA ALA A 324 16.03 2.84 -0.43
C ALA A 324 16.68 3.41 -1.69
N THR A 325 15.90 4.06 -2.53
CA THR A 325 16.36 4.74 -3.75
C THR A 325 16.08 6.24 -3.66
N PRO A 326 16.97 7.13 -4.14
CA PRO A 326 16.71 8.56 -4.20
C PRO A 326 15.40 8.86 -4.96
N GLY A 327 14.57 9.76 -4.39
CA GLY A 327 13.28 10.13 -4.97
C GLY A 327 13.39 11.09 -6.15
N SER A 328 12.36 11.12 -7.00
CA SER A 328 12.21 12.08 -8.11
C SER A 328 10.76 12.52 -8.29
N THR A 329 9.85 11.64 -8.64
CA THR A 329 8.43 11.94 -8.90
C THR A 329 7.52 11.19 -7.95
N ILE A 330 6.23 11.55 -7.95
CA ILE A 330 5.19 10.91 -7.11
C ILE A 330 4.82 9.48 -7.56
N VAL A 331 5.30 9.03 -8.72
CA VAL A 331 5.09 7.66 -9.23
C VAL A 331 6.38 6.88 -9.07
N ALA A 332 6.38 5.87 -8.20
CA ALA A 332 7.57 5.09 -7.89
C ALA A 332 8.05 4.26 -9.10
N PRO A 333 9.38 4.06 -9.28
CA PRO A 333 9.94 3.36 -10.45
C PRO A 333 9.40 1.96 -10.69
N ALA A 334 9.05 1.26 -9.62
CA ALA A 334 8.60 -0.12 -9.70
C ALA A 334 7.16 -0.29 -10.23
N THR A 335 6.35 0.80 -10.32
CA THR A 335 4.94 0.71 -10.78
C THR A 335 4.79 0.55 -12.29
N GLY A 336 5.84 0.73 -13.06
CA GLY A 336 5.81 0.66 -14.53
C GLY A 336 5.18 1.88 -15.23
N PHE A 337 4.81 2.93 -14.49
CA PHE A 337 4.34 4.21 -15.01
C PHE A 337 5.27 5.38 -14.67
N HIS A 338 6.39 5.10 -14.02
CA HIS A 338 7.38 6.10 -13.67
C HIS A 338 8.01 6.73 -14.92
N ASP A 339 8.16 8.05 -14.92
CA ASP A 339 8.92 8.77 -15.93
C ASP A 339 10.40 8.82 -15.56
N SER A 340 11.17 7.88 -16.10
CA SER A 340 12.61 7.80 -15.84
C SER A 340 13.44 8.97 -16.41
N SER A 341 12.83 9.83 -17.26
CA SER A 341 13.48 11.04 -17.75
C SER A 341 13.57 12.13 -16.67
N ILE A 342 12.71 12.07 -15.65
CA ILE A 342 12.70 13.01 -14.54
C ILE A 342 13.60 12.48 -13.42
N GLN A 343 14.67 13.22 -13.17
CA GLN A 343 15.60 12.96 -12.07
C GLN A 343 15.43 14.04 -11.00
N GLY A 344 15.47 13.66 -9.72
CA GLY A 344 15.54 14.62 -8.64
C GLY A 344 16.77 15.53 -8.81
N LEU A 345 16.65 16.81 -8.44
CA LEU A 345 17.77 17.72 -8.56
C LEU A 345 18.95 17.26 -7.67
N PRO A 346 20.21 17.40 -8.14
CA PRO A 346 21.36 17.02 -7.36
C PRO A 346 21.49 17.93 -6.12
N PHE A 347 22.00 17.38 -5.03
CA PHE A 347 22.30 18.18 -3.84
C PHE A 347 23.34 19.26 -4.16
N ASP A 348 22.94 20.53 -4.06
CA ASP A 348 23.81 21.67 -4.34
C ASP A 348 23.38 22.92 -3.55
N LEU A 349 24.01 23.13 -2.40
CA LEU A 349 23.76 24.33 -1.60
C LEU A 349 24.24 25.63 -2.27
N GLY A 350 25.15 25.54 -3.24
CA GLY A 350 25.55 26.67 -4.06
C GLY A 350 24.38 27.17 -4.93
N GLN A 351 23.68 26.25 -5.60
CA GLN A 351 22.48 26.58 -6.35
C GLN A 351 21.35 27.08 -5.46
N THR A 352 21.13 26.41 -4.30
CA THR A 352 20.17 26.88 -3.29
C THR A 352 20.43 28.35 -2.92
N ASN A 353 21.67 28.67 -2.55
CA ASN A 353 22.04 30.04 -2.17
C ASN A 353 21.91 31.02 -3.34
N ALA A 354 22.35 30.63 -4.55
CA ALA A 354 22.28 31.49 -5.74
C ALA A 354 20.83 31.89 -6.08
N ILE A 355 19.89 30.93 -5.99
CA ILE A 355 18.46 31.19 -6.22
C ILE A 355 17.93 32.16 -5.17
N LEU A 356 18.15 31.88 -3.88
CA LEU A 356 17.64 32.71 -2.78
C LEU A 356 18.26 34.11 -2.77
N ASP A 357 19.57 34.24 -3.11
CA ASP A 357 20.24 35.53 -3.28
C ASP A 357 19.68 36.31 -4.48
N GLY A 358 19.37 35.61 -5.58
CA GLY A 358 18.76 36.18 -6.78
C GLY A 358 17.36 36.74 -6.52
N LEU A 359 16.61 36.10 -5.60
CA LEU A 359 15.31 36.58 -5.13
C LEU A 359 15.42 37.72 -4.12
N GLY A 360 16.62 38.10 -3.71
CA GLY A 360 16.85 39.19 -2.76
C GLY A 360 16.70 38.79 -1.28
N PHE A 361 16.56 37.51 -0.96
CA PHE A 361 16.41 37.03 0.42
C PHE A 361 17.77 37.02 1.14
N ARG A 362 18.04 38.08 1.89
CA ARG A 362 19.32 38.28 2.60
C ARG A 362 19.30 37.65 3.98
N ARG A 363 20.50 37.22 4.47
CA ARG A 363 20.64 36.66 5.81
C ARG A 363 20.52 37.75 6.85
N GLY A 364 19.73 37.55 7.89
CA GLY A 364 19.66 38.34 9.10
C GLY A 364 20.89 38.12 10.02
N ALA A 365 20.87 38.75 11.16
CA ALA A 365 21.98 38.69 12.15
C ALA A 365 22.14 37.27 12.75
N ASP A 366 21.08 36.48 12.77
CA ASP A 366 21.05 35.07 13.23
C ASP A 366 21.43 34.06 12.13
N GLY A 367 21.77 34.57 10.93
CA GLY A 367 22.10 33.74 9.77
C GLY A 367 20.90 33.20 9.00
N ILE A 368 19.65 33.44 9.46
CA ILE A 368 18.43 33.07 8.75
C ILE A 368 18.11 34.14 7.70
N ARG A 369 17.69 33.70 6.53
CA ARG A 369 17.26 34.58 5.45
C ARG A 369 15.90 35.24 5.79
N VAL A 370 15.70 36.40 5.23
CA VAL A 370 14.47 37.19 5.38
C VAL A 370 13.82 37.34 4.01
N ALA A 371 12.59 36.90 3.87
CA ALA A 371 11.74 37.10 2.71
C ALA A 371 10.62 38.09 3.09
N ASP A 372 10.51 39.19 2.36
CA ASP A 372 9.49 40.25 2.59
C ASP A 372 9.39 40.73 4.05
N GLY A 373 10.51 40.76 4.76
CA GLY A 373 10.58 41.20 6.16
C GLY A 373 10.33 40.08 7.19
N VAL A 374 10.02 38.85 6.76
CA VAL A 374 9.76 37.70 7.62
C VAL A 374 10.95 36.72 7.53
N PRO A 375 11.48 36.21 8.66
CA PRO A 375 12.51 35.18 8.65
C PRO A 375 12.00 33.90 7.97
N MET A 376 12.83 33.29 7.11
CA MET A 376 12.55 31.99 6.49
C MET A 376 12.70 30.86 7.52
N SER A 377 11.75 30.83 8.46
CA SER A 377 11.68 29.84 9.54
C SER A 377 10.30 29.21 9.52
N TYR A 378 10.24 27.93 9.20
CA TYR A 378 9.01 27.21 8.92
C TYR A 378 8.74 26.13 9.94
N ASP A 379 7.49 26.05 10.40
CA ASP A 379 7.01 24.90 11.13
C ASP A 379 6.76 23.74 10.13
N VAL A 380 7.26 22.55 10.48
CA VAL A 380 7.06 21.34 9.67
C VAL A 380 6.18 20.37 10.45
N ILE A 381 4.97 20.17 9.98
CA ILE A 381 4.06 19.16 10.51
C ILE A 381 4.69 17.79 10.25
N PHE A 382 4.80 16.97 11.31
CA PHE A 382 5.49 15.69 11.27
C PHE A 382 4.66 14.61 11.98
N PRO A 383 4.05 13.66 11.25
CA PRO A 383 3.33 12.54 11.84
C PRO A 383 4.25 11.62 12.66
N THR A 384 3.78 11.17 13.82
CA THR A 384 4.57 10.27 14.70
C THR A 384 4.76 8.88 14.11
N GLU A 385 3.95 8.51 13.14
CA GLU A 385 3.99 7.22 12.43
C GLU A 385 5.26 7.06 11.59
N ILE A 386 5.80 8.17 11.07
CA ILE A 386 7.05 8.16 10.29
C ILE A 386 8.33 8.32 11.14
N ASN A 387 8.24 8.16 12.46
CA ASN A 387 9.39 8.17 13.36
C ASN A 387 10.49 7.19 12.91
N GLY A 388 11.70 7.45 13.34
CA GLY A 388 12.85 6.61 13.01
C GLY A 388 13.51 6.99 11.69
N ALA A 389 13.07 6.48 10.56
CA ALA A 389 13.63 6.87 9.26
C ALA A 389 13.30 8.34 8.94
N GLY A 390 12.05 8.76 9.16
CA GLY A 390 11.64 10.15 8.99
C GLY A 390 12.42 11.13 9.85
N ASP A 391 12.67 10.81 11.13
CA ASP A 391 13.50 11.65 12.02
C ASP A 391 14.89 11.90 11.44
N ARG A 392 15.55 10.84 10.95
CA ARG A 392 16.91 10.94 10.38
C ARG A 392 16.92 11.73 9.06
N MET A 393 15.92 11.52 8.21
CA MET A 393 15.77 12.31 6.98
C MET A 393 15.49 13.78 7.29
N PHE A 394 14.63 14.08 8.26
CA PHE A 394 14.37 15.44 8.70
C PHE A 394 15.65 16.12 9.21
N GLN A 395 16.45 15.44 10.02
CA GLN A 395 17.72 15.97 10.51
C GLN A 395 18.68 16.32 9.36
N THR A 396 18.75 15.47 8.33
CA THR A 396 19.55 15.74 7.12
C THR A 396 19.06 17.00 6.41
N MET A 397 17.75 17.14 6.20
CA MET A 397 17.14 18.34 5.58
C MET A 397 17.38 19.59 6.41
N GLN A 398 17.14 19.52 7.72
CA GLN A 398 17.30 20.64 8.65
C GLN A 398 18.74 21.18 8.62
N ASN A 399 19.73 20.28 8.64
CA ASN A 399 21.16 20.67 8.58
C ASN A 399 21.51 21.36 7.25
N ALA A 400 21.05 20.80 6.12
CA ALA A 400 21.31 21.35 4.80
C ALA A 400 20.64 22.73 4.63
N LEU A 401 19.36 22.84 4.94
CA LEU A 401 18.61 24.09 4.82
C LEU A 401 19.11 25.16 5.81
N ARG A 402 19.54 24.77 7.01
CA ARG A 402 20.18 25.69 7.95
C ARG A 402 21.46 26.28 7.36
N GLY A 403 22.26 25.48 6.67
CA GLY A 403 23.44 25.93 5.90
C GLY A 403 23.08 26.94 4.80
N ALA A 404 21.90 26.83 4.22
CA ALA A 404 21.37 27.78 3.23
C ALA A 404 20.68 29.01 3.85
N GLY A 405 20.53 29.06 5.18
CA GLY A 405 19.88 30.17 5.91
C GLY A 405 18.37 29.98 6.05
N ILE A 406 17.88 28.77 5.98
CA ILE A 406 16.47 28.41 6.21
C ILE A 406 16.40 27.59 7.49
N ASN A 407 15.47 27.90 8.37
CA ASN A 407 15.23 27.18 9.61
C ASN A 407 13.99 26.31 9.49
N LEU A 408 14.08 25.03 9.87
CA LEU A 408 12.93 24.14 10.00
C LEU A 408 12.71 23.79 11.47
N VAL A 409 11.46 23.85 11.92
CA VAL A 409 11.04 23.50 13.28
C VAL A 409 10.06 22.34 13.22
N MET A 410 10.47 21.16 13.70
CA MET A 410 9.63 19.98 13.69
C MET A 410 8.46 20.11 14.68
N ARG A 411 7.24 19.83 14.21
CA ARG A 411 6.00 19.77 15.00
C ARG A 411 5.44 18.36 14.93
N LYS A 412 5.83 17.50 15.89
CA LYS A 412 5.35 16.12 15.97
C LYS A 412 3.91 16.08 16.50
N MET A 413 3.07 15.29 15.83
CA MET A 413 1.71 15.00 16.23
C MET A 413 1.25 13.66 15.63
N ASP A 414 0.15 13.09 16.14
CA ASP A 414 -0.44 11.90 15.53
C ASP A 414 -1.00 12.21 14.13
N THR A 415 -1.23 11.17 13.32
CA THR A 415 -1.63 11.30 11.90
C THR A 415 -2.95 12.06 11.73
N ASP A 416 -3.93 11.84 12.61
CA ASP A 416 -5.22 12.54 12.52
C ASP A 416 -5.06 14.03 12.82
N ALA A 417 -4.28 14.38 13.85
CA ALA A 417 -3.96 15.76 14.18
C ALA A 417 -3.14 16.44 13.08
N ALA A 418 -2.20 15.71 12.45
CA ALA A 418 -1.40 16.19 11.33
C ALA A 418 -2.27 16.49 10.11
N SER A 419 -3.16 15.57 9.74
CA SER A 419 -4.12 15.77 8.65
C SER A 419 -5.03 16.99 8.92
N ALA A 420 -5.57 17.10 10.14
CA ALA A 420 -6.39 18.24 10.53
C ALA A 420 -5.62 19.56 10.50
N ALA A 421 -4.35 19.57 10.92
CA ALA A 421 -3.50 20.76 10.88
C ALA A 421 -3.15 21.19 9.44
N ILE A 422 -2.95 20.25 8.53
CA ILE A 422 -2.71 20.51 7.11
C ILE A 422 -3.96 21.08 6.45
N MET A 423 -5.11 20.44 6.63
CA MET A 423 -6.37 20.86 6.00
C MET A 423 -6.88 22.19 6.56
N GLY A 424 -6.66 22.41 7.85
CA GLY A 424 -7.19 23.59 8.55
C GLY A 424 -8.71 23.59 8.69
N PRO A 425 -9.29 24.61 9.35
CA PRO A 425 -10.73 24.74 9.48
C PRO A 425 -11.40 24.83 8.09
N ASP A 426 -12.50 24.12 7.92
CA ASP A 426 -13.29 24.10 6.67
C ASP A 426 -12.47 23.71 5.43
N ASN A 427 -11.39 22.95 5.61
CA ASN A 427 -10.48 22.49 4.54
C ASN A 427 -9.90 23.66 3.72
N THR A 428 -9.49 24.71 4.37
CA THR A 428 -8.98 25.93 3.71
C THR A 428 -7.51 25.84 3.31
N TYR A 429 -6.70 24.98 3.94
CA TYR A 429 -5.25 24.83 3.71
C TYR A 429 -4.48 26.15 3.79
N ASP A 430 -4.92 27.08 4.61
CA ASP A 430 -4.40 28.45 4.60
C ASP A 430 -3.41 28.77 5.73
N ASP A 431 -3.17 27.82 6.67
CA ASP A 431 -2.43 28.08 7.90
C ASP A 431 -1.19 27.18 8.13
N PHE A 432 -0.89 26.20 7.26
CA PHE A 432 0.36 25.44 7.35
C PHE A 432 1.38 25.91 6.32
N ASP A 433 2.67 25.67 6.57
CA ASP A 433 3.76 26.01 5.65
C ASP A 433 4.29 24.76 4.94
N ILE A 434 4.76 23.81 5.74
CA ILE A 434 5.46 22.60 5.28
C ILE A 434 4.99 21.42 6.12
N ALA A 435 4.90 20.25 5.49
CA ALA A 435 4.74 18.98 6.19
C ALA A 435 5.73 17.94 5.66
N MET A 436 6.01 16.93 6.43
CA MET A 436 6.69 15.72 5.97
C MET A 436 5.73 14.55 6.09
N TRP A 437 5.65 13.74 5.05
CA TRP A 437 4.70 12.63 4.99
C TRP A 437 5.31 11.43 4.28
N ASP A 438 4.59 10.30 4.29
CA ASP A 438 4.86 9.16 3.43
C ASP A 438 3.57 8.62 2.80
N TRP A 439 3.71 8.04 1.64
CA TRP A 439 2.65 7.31 0.96
C TRP A 439 3.11 5.90 0.61
N ILE A 440 2.20 4.94 0.69
CA ILE A 440 2.34 3.58 0.14
C ILE A 440 1.20 3.38 -0.87
N PRO A 441 1.32 3.97 -2.07
CA PRO A 441 0.24 3.92 -3.05
C PRO A 441 0.08 2.51 -3.64
N PRO A 442 -1.14 2.20 -4.16
CA PRO A 442 -1.36 1.02 -4.98
C PRO A 442 -0.43 0.96 -6.20
N VAL A 443 -0.34 -0.22 -6.82
CA VAL A 443 0.48 -0.44 -8.03
C VAL A 443 0.04 0.43 -9.21
N ASP A 444 -1.27 0.51 -9.43
CA ASP A 444 -1.80 1.44 -10.45
C ASP A 444 -1.69 2.88 -9.93
N PRO A 445 -1.12 3.82 -10.72
CA PRO A 445 -0.84 5.16 -10.25
C PRO A 445 -2.08 6.05 -10.08
N ASP A 446 -3.27 5.59 -10.45
CA ASP A 446 -4.49 6.41 -10.45
C ASP A 446 -4.75 7.08 -9.09
N PHE A 447 -4.67 6.32 -8.00
CA PHE A 447 -4.83 6.87 -6.65
C PHE A 447 -3.79 7.96 -6.38
N GLN A 448 -2.51 7.68 -6.62
CA GLN A 448 -1.43 8.62 -6.33
C GLN A 448 -1.51 9.89 -7.19
N LEU A 449 -1.93 9.75 -8.43
CA LEU A 449 -2.17 10.90 -9.29
C LEU A 449 -3.39 11.71 -8.84
N SER A 450 -4.38 11.07 -8.23
CA SER A 450 -5.60 11.75 -7.78
C SER A 450 -5.33 12.74 -6.64
N VAL A 451 -4.38 12.46 -5.73
CA VAL A 451 -4.15 13.25 -4.51
C VAL A 451 -3.81 14.73 -4.80
N LEU A 452 -3.24 15.03 -5.94
CA LEU A 452 -2.94 16.40 -6.37
C LEU A 452 -4.08 17.10 -7.13
N THR A 453 -5.22 16.43 -7.32
CA THR A 453 -6.37 17.07 -7.98
C THR A 453 -7.11 18.03 -7.05
N CYS A 454 -7.75 19.03 -7.64
CA CYS A 454 -8.62 19.96 -6.88
C CYS A 454 -9.79 19.23 -6.21
N ALA A 455 -10.29 18.15 -6.78
CA ALA A 455 -11.38 17.34 -6.24
C ALA A 455 -11.03 16.61 -4.93
N GLN A 456 -9.74 16.45 -4.63
CA GLN A 456 -9.27 15.80 -3.40
C GLN A 456 -9.09 16.77 -2.22
N TRP A 457 -9.37 18.05 -2.36
CA TRP A 457 -9.38 18.98 -1.25
C TRP A 457 -10.38 18.55 -0.19
N GLY A 458 -9.94 18.55 1.07
CA GLY A 458 -10.74 18.04 2.20
C GLY A 458 -10.81 16.52 2.27
N ASN A 459 -10.00 15.82 1.46
CA ASN A 459 -9.88 14.37 1.43
C ASN A 459 -8.39 13.98 1.42
N ASN A 460 -7.85 13.45 0.31
CA ASN A 460 -6.47 12.97 0.24
C ASN A 460 -5.45 14.04 -0.23
N ASN A 461 -5.90 15.23 -0.64
CA ASN A 461 -4.98 16.33 -0.95
C ASN A 461 -4.41 16.91 0.35
N ASP A 462 -3.11 16.85 0.50
CA ASP A 462 -2.37 17.29 1.70
C ASP A 462 -1.42 18.48 1.44
N SER A 463 -1.45 19.04 0.23
CA SER A 463 -0.55 20.14 -0.19
C SER A 463 -1.25 21.46 -0.48
N GLY A 464 -2.59 21.47 -0.49
CA GLY A 464 -3.36 22.62 -0.96
C GLY A 464 -3.14 22.93 -2.44
N TYR A 465 -2.53 22.02 -3.21
CA TYR A 465 -2.32 22.15 -4.65
C TYR A 465 -3.65 21.99 -5.40
N CYS A 466 -3.86 22.85 -6.39
CA CYS A 466 -5.02 22.76 -7.28
C CYS A 466 -4.66 23.42 -8.62
N SER A 467 -4.48 22.61 -9.66
CA SER A 467 -4.14 23.05 -11.01
C SER A 467 -5.19 22.55 -12.01
N PRO A 468 -5.91 23.44 -12.71
CA PRO A 468 -6.84 23.02 -13.76
C PRO A 468 -6.17 22.23 -14.90
N GLU A 469 -4.87 22.46 -15.17
CA GLU A 469 -4.10 21.69 -16.14
C GLU A 469 -3.86 20.27 -15.65
N TYR A 470 -3.50 20.12 -14.37
CA TYR A 470 -3.32 18.82 -13.74
C TYR A 470 -4.63 18.01 -13.74
N ASP A 471 -5.75 18.66 -13.35
CA ASP A 471 -7.08 18.03 -13.34
C ASP A 471 -7.51 17.56 -14.74
N LYS A 472 -7.20 18.35 -15.78
CA LYS A 472 -7.47 17.96 -17.16
C LYS A 472 -6.65 16.72 -17.57
N LEU A 473 -5.38 16.66 -17.20
CA LEU A 473 -4.53 15.49 -17.46
C LEU A 473 -5.01 14.28 -16.67
N TYR A 474 -5.40 14.47 -15.40
CA TYR A 474 -5.95 13.39 -14.59
C TYR A 474 -7.22 12.79 -15.22
N ALA A 475 -8.16 13.62 -15.65
CA ALA A 475 -9.35 13.15 -16.35
C ALA A 475 -9.00 12.40 -17.65
N ALA A 476 -8.02 12.89 -18.42
CA ALA A 476 -7.60 12.27 -19.67
C ALA A 476 -6.93 10.90 -19.46
N GLN A 477 -6.06 10.75 -18.43
CA GLN A 477 -5.44 9.45 -18.13
C GLN A 477 -6.47 8.39 -17.75
N GLY A 478 -7.55 8.78 -17.07
CA GLY A 478 -8.61 7.87 -16.64
C GLY A 478 -9.41 7.25 -17.78
N ILE A 479 -9.44 7.87 -18.95
CA ILE A 479 -10.18 7.40 -20.14
C ILE A 479 -9.27 6.96 -21.29
N ALA A 480 -7.96 6.92 -21.09
CA ALA A 480 -6.99 6.47 -22.09
C ALA A 480 -7.27 5.02 -22.51
N ARG A 481 -7.18 4.73 -23.80
CA ARG A 481 -7.56 3.43 -24.36
C ARG A 481 -6.42 2.45 -24.46
N THR A 482 -5.19 2.95 -24.48
CA THR A 482 -3.99 2.11 -24.50
C THR A 482 -3.06 2.46 -23.36
N ARG A 483 -2.21 1.51 -22.96
CA ARG A 483 -1.19 1.73 -21.95
C ARG A 483 -0.23 2.86 -22.38
N GLU A 484 0.13 2.90 -23.64
CA GLU A 484 1.06 3.89 -24.21
C GLU A 484 0.48 5.30 -24.15
N GLU A 485 -0.80 5.47 -24.52
CA GLU A 485 -1.51 6.75 -24.40
C GLU A 485 -1.56 7.19 -22.95
N ARG A 486 -1.95 6.31 -22.04
CA ARG A 486 -2.00 6.57 -20.60
C ARG A 486 -0.63 6.96 -20.07
N GLN A 487 0.43 6.22 -20.45
CA GLN A 487 1.81 6.50 -20.04
C GLN A 487 2.24 7.92 -20.42
N GLN A 488 1.93 8.35 -21.65
CA GLN A 488 2.28 9.70 -22.12
C GLN A 488 1.59 10.78 -21.28
N ILE A 489 0.32 10.58 -20.93
CA ILE A 489 -0.44 11.52 -20.09
C ILE A 489 0.11 11.51 -18.65
N VAL A 490 0.37 10.33 -18.09
CA VAL A 490 0.94 10.17 -16.75
C VAL A 490 2.33 10.81 -16.67
N ASN A 491 3.14 10.72 -17.71
CA ASN A 491 4.44 11.42 -17.78
C ASN A 491 4.26 12.94 -17.73
N GLN A 492 3.26 13.49 -18.45
CA GLN A 492 2.96 14.93 -18.39
C GLN A 492 2.52 15.36 -16.99
N MET A 493 1.72 14.54 -16.30
CA MET A 493 1.32 14.79 -14.91
C MET A 493 2.52 14.79 -13.96
N GLN A 494 3.42 13.82 -14.08
CA GLN A 494 4.66 13.76 -13.30
C GLN A 494 5.54 14.99 -13.56
N GLN A 495 5.69 15.40 -14.84
CA GLN A 495 6.48 16.57 -15.20
C GLN A 495 5.88 17.86 -14.62
N LEU A 496 4.55 18.00 -14.63
CA LEU A 496 3.87 19.16 -14.08
C LEU A 496 4.04 19.21 -12.54
N ALA A 497 3.78 18.10 -11.84
CA ALA A 497 3.98 17.99 -10.40
C ALA A 497 5.45 18.24 -10.00
N PHE A 498 6.42 17.72 -10.78
CA PHE A 498 7.84 17.97 -10.55
C PHE A 498 8.24 19.43 -10.80
N THR A 499 7.59 20.11 -11.73
CA THR A 499 7.85 21.53 -12.01
C THR A 499 7.25 22.43 -10.92
N ASP A 500 6.02 22.16 -10.53
CA ASP A 500 5.30 22.96 -9.53
C ASP A 500 5.74 22.66 -8.10
N ARG A 501 6.26 21.47 -7.83
CA ARG A 501 6.79 21.04 -6.52
C ARG A 501 5.86 21.26 -5.33
N PRO A 502 4.59 20.83 -5.39
CA PRO A 502 3.81 20.69 -4.17
C PRO A 502 4.42 19.63 -3.26
N TYR A 503 5.03 18.60 -3.86
CA TYR A 503 5.81 17.55 -3.23
C TYR A 503 7.25 17.56 -3.72
N ILE A 504 8.19 17.40 -2.79
CA ILE A 504 9.58 17.06 -3.08
C ILE A 504 9.78 15.63 -2.58
N VAL A 505 9.76 14.67 -3.50
CA VAL A 505 9.97 13.27 -3.15
C VAL A 505 11.42 13.04 -2.72
N LEU A 506 11.59 12.53 -1.51
CA LEU A 506 12.89 12.38 -0.85
C LEU A 506 13.53 11.04 -1.20
N VAL A 507 12.84 9.96 -0.91
CA VAL A 507 13.31 8.58 -1.16
C VAL A 507 12.13 7.68 -1.53
N TYR A 508 12.40 6.65 -2.34
CA TYR A 508 11.53 5.49 -2.51
C TYR A 508 12.03 4.39 -1.58
N GLN A 509 11.16 3.92 -0.70
CA GLN A 509 11.50 2.84 0.24
C GLN A 509 11.45 1.48 -0.44
N ASN A 510 12.38 0.61 -0.11
CA ASN A 510 12.31 -0.79 -0.54
C ASN A 510 11.41 -1.60 0.40
N VAL A 511 10.80 -2.64 -0.14
CA VAL A 511 10.27 -3.74 0.66
C VAL A 511 11.46 -4.56 1.16
N ILE A 512 11.50 -4.84 2.45
CA ILE A 512 12.55 -5.61 3.11
C ILE A 512 11.91 -6.80 3.80
N GLU A 513 12.20 -8.00 3.38
CA GLU A 513 11.69 -9.22 3.99
C GLU A 513 12.78 -10.06 4.62
N ALA A 514 12.43 -10.75 5.68
CA ALA A 514 13.35 -11.65 6.38
C ALA A 514 12.72 -13.01 6.63
N HIS A 515 13.48 -14.07 6.36
CA HIS A 515 13.01 -15.43 6.58
C HIS A 515 14.14 -16.37 7.08
N SER A 516 13.74 -17.50 7.64
CA SER A 516 14.65 -18.57 8.04
C SER A 516 15.32 -19.20 6.82
N PRO A 517 16.63 -19.52 6.88
CA PRO A 517 17.33 -20.24 5.80
C PRO A 517 16.83 -21.68 5.61
N THR A 518 15.96 -22.17 6.50
CA THR A 518 15.34 -23.50 6.35
C THR A 518 14.21 -23.54 5.34
N TRP A 519 13.85 -22.40 4.79
CA TRP A 519 12.82 -22.23 3.76
C TRP A 519 13.38 -21.56 2.51
N THR A 520 12.82 -21.89 1.35
CA THR A 520 13.23 -21.35 0.05
C THR A 520 12.03 -21.23 -0.89
N GLY A 521 12.23 -20.58 -2.04
CA GLY A 521 11.19 -20.43 -3.08
C GLY A 521 10.24 -19.26 -2.81
N PHE A 522 10.58 -18.33 -1.93
CA PHE A 522 9.87 -17.07 -1.79
C PHE A 522 10.01 -16.26 -3.08
N LEU A 523 8.92 -15.68 -3.50
CA LEU A 523 8.89 -14.71 -4.59
C LEU A 523 8.61 -13.34 -3.98
N LEU A 524 9.68 -12.61 -3.69
CA LEU A 524 9.58 -11.24 -3.20
C LEU A 524 9.05 -10.37 -4.34
N SER A 525 7.76 -10.11 -4.29
CA SER A 525 7.11 -9.22 -5.25
C SER A 525 7.61 -7.80 -5.06
N PRO A 526 8.01 -7.09 -6.11
CA PRO A 526 8.16 -5.65 -6.03
C PRO A 526 6.90 -5.03 -5.44
N LEU A 527 7.05 -3.93 -4.71
CA LEU A 527 5.99 -3.11 -4.15
C LEU A 527 5.33 -3.66 -2.87
N VAL A 528 5.10 -4.96 -2.75
CA VAL A 528 4.19 -5.52 -1.72
C VAL A 528 4.76 -6.71 -0.95
N GLY A 529 5.91 -7.25 -1.36
CA GLY A 529 6.50 -8.40 -0.65
C GLY A 529 5.88 -9.76 -1.03
N SER A 530 6.22 -10.79 -0.25
CA SER A 530 5.80 -12.17 -0.50
C SER A 530 4.42 -12.50 0.10
N VAL A 531 3.98 -11.76 1.12
CA VAL A 531 2.64 -11.90 1.72
C VAL A 531 1.85 -10.65 1.41
N ASN A 532 0.97 -10.74 0.41
CA ASN A 532 0.29 -9.57 -0.13
C ASN A 532 -1.12 -9.93 -0.63
N ASN A 533 -1.87 -8.91 -1.01
CA ASN A 533 -3.24 -8.99 -1.52
C ASN A 533 -3.34 -8.72 -3.04
N LEU A 534 -2.28 -8.95 -3.80
CA LEU A 534 -2.21 -8.64 -5.24
C LEU A 534 -1.84 -9.84 -6.10
N SER A 535 -1.33 -10.92 -5.49
CA SER A 535 -0.95 -12.12 -6.20
C SER A 535 -0.85 -13.33 -5.28
N THR A 536 -1.51 -14.39 -5.68
CA THR A 536 -1.42 -15.68 -4.96
C THR A 536 -0.11 -16.43 -5.22
N GLN A 537 0.68 -16.03 -6.23
CA GLN A 537 1.87 -16.75 -6.69
C GLN A 537 2.99 -16.81 -5.65
N THR A 538 3.07 -15.80 -4.78
CA THR A 538 4.20 -15.60 -3.88
C THR A 538 4.43 -16.76 -2.92
N LEU A 539 3.36 -17.42 -2.44
CA LEU A 539 3.42 -18.58 -1.56
C LEU A 539 3.29 -19.93 -2.28
N MET A 540 3.05 -19.93 -3.60
CA MET A 540 2.82 -21.18 -4.35
C MET A 540 4.06 -22.09 -4.46
N GLN A 541 5.27 -21.51 -4.42
CA GLN A 541 6.53 -22.22 -4.63
C GLN A 541 7.39 -22.34 -3.36
N VAL A 542 6.92 -21.78 -2.24
CA VAL A 542 7.64 -21.85 -0.96
C VAL A 542 7.71 -23.30 -0.48
N ARG A 543 8.89 -23.72 -0.04
CA ARG A 543 9.13 -25.08 0.44
C ARG A 543 10.28 -25.10 1.44
N PRO A 544 10.42 -26.14 2.26
CA PRO A 544 11.65 -26.38 3.01
C PRO A 544 12.88 -26.41 2.10
N ALA A 545 14.01 -25.85 2.56
CA ALA A 545 15.27 -25.75 1.83
C ALA A 545 15.97 -27.10 1.69
#